data_2af8aa1237c2faea832be612a60813e7
#
_entry.id   2af8aa1237c2faea832be612a60813e7
#
_cell.length_a   1.000
_cell.length_b   1.000
_cell.length_c   1.000
_cell.angle_alpha   90.00
_cell.angle_beta   90.00
_cell.angle_gamma   90.00
#
_symmetry.space_group_name_H-M   'P 1'
#
loop_
_entity.id
_entity.type
_entity.pdbx_description
1 polymer ?
#
loop_
_entity_poly.entity_id
_entity_poly.type
_entity_poly.pdbx_seq_one_letter_code
_entity_poly.pdbx_strand_id
1 'polypeptide(L)'
;MKLPPELEFHDDLHLLIYRPRGVIDEAAVKKVVDVLEDLEAKLQKPFDRFSDTLGADEVELNFKYVIQVSLCRRLSYLGHPPVKSAILAADATMIHYARLHALLTQGSPIHVRIFKDRKEAADWLAVPLERLTTDREQTEAG
;
A
#
# COMPACT_ATOMS: atom_id res chain seq x y z
N MET A 1 3.38 -18.93 4.21
CA MET A 1 4.19 -18.04 3.34
C MET A 1 4.96 -17.05 4.18
N LYS A 2 6.25 -16.93 3.91
CA LYS A 2 7.08 -15.97 4.64
C LYS A 2 7.18 -14.66 3.87
N LEU A 3 6.71 -13.58 4.48
CA LEU A 3 6.73 -12.25 3.87
C LEU A 3 8.06 -11.53 4.17
N PRO A 4 8.49 -10.61 3.27
CA PRO A 4 9.61 -9.71 3.58
C PRO A 4 9.32 -8.90 4.85
N PRO A 5 10.39 -8.40 5.56
CA PRO A 5 10.19 -7.68 6.83
C PRO A 5 9.30 -6.45 6.74
N GLU A 6 9.24 -5.80 5.57
CA GLU A 6 8.44 -4.59 5.37
C GLU A 6 6.95 -4.88 5.21
N LEU A 7 6.57 -6.14 5.09
CA LEU A 7 5.19 -6.56 4.82
C LEU A 7 4.63 -7.41 5.95
N GLU A 8 3.38 -7.13 6.32
CA GLU A 8 2.62 -7.90 7.29
C GLU A 8 1.24 -8.19 6.73
N PHE A 9 0.76 -9.42 6.88
CA PHE A 9 -0.60 -9.74 6.50
C PHE A 9 -1.42 -10.07 7.76
N HIS A 10 -2.49 -9.31 7.97
CA HIS A 10 -3.41 -9.49 9.08
C HIS A 10 -4.65 -10.22 8.59
N ASP A 11 -4.68 -11.52 8.78
CA ASP A 11 -5.74 -12.38 8.27
C ASP A 11 -7.12 -12.03 8.87
N ASP A 12 -7.15 -11.65 10.14
CA ASP A 12 -8.39 -11.28 10.82
C ASP A 12 -9.02 -9.99 10.25
N LEU A 13 -8.22 -9.11 9.67
CA LEU A 13 -8.70 -7.87 9.07
C LEU A 13 -8.74 -7.92 7.54
N HIS A 14 -8.25 -8.99 6.93
CA HIS A 14 -8.04 -9.07 5.48
C HIS A 14 -7.30 -7.83 5.01
N LEU A 15 -6.13 -7.55 5.61
CA LEU A 15 -5.37 -6.35 5.36
C LEU A 15 -3.88 -6.65 5.23
N LEU A 16 -3.29 -6.21 4.12
CA LEU A 16 -1.83 -6.24 3.93
C LEU A 16 -1.27 -4.88 4.29
N ILE A 17 -0.30 -4.85 5.18
CA ILE A 17 0.37 -3.61 5.61
C ILE A 17 1.78 -3.60 5.06
N TYR A 18 2.14 -2.52 4.36
CA TYR A 18 3.45 -2.30 3.78
C TYR A 18 4.08 -1.06 4.44
N ARG A 19 5.25 -1.26 5.07
CA ARG A 19 6.01 -0.18 5.71
C ARG A 19 7.42 -0.15 5.14
N PRO A 20 7.62 0.51 3.98
CA PRO A 20 8.96 0.60 3.40
C PRO A 20 9.88 1.45 4.27
N ARG A 21 11.15 1.06 4.28
CA ARG A 21 12.22 1.78 4.98
C ARG A 21 13.36 2.02 4.00
N GLY A 22 14.19 3.02 4.28
CA GLY A 22 15.27 3.38 3.37
C GLY A 22 14.74 3.99 2.09
N VAL A 23 15.20 3.49 0.96
CA VAL A 23 14.87 4.04 -0.36
C VAL A 23 13.71 3.25 -0.98
N ILE A 24 12.67 3.97 -1.41
CA ILE A 24 11.61 3.40 -2.24
C ILE A 24 12.02 3.56 -3.69
N ASP A 25 12.54 2.50 -4.29
CA ASP A 25 12.98 2.47 -5.69
C ASP A 25 12.20 1.42 -6.48
N GLU A 26 12.55 1.23 -7.75
CA GLU A 26 11.87 0.26 -8.60
C GLU A 26 11.93 -1.15 -8.04
N ALA A 27 13.08 -1.55 -7.46
CA ALA A 27 13.23 -2.88 -6.87
C ALA A 27 12.29 -3.07 -5.67
N ALA A 28 12.14 -2.05 -4.83
CA ALA A 28 11.23 -2.09 -3.69
C ALA A 28 9.77 -2.23 -4.13
N VAL A 29 9.37 -1.46 -5.15
CA VAL A 29 8.00 -1.52 -5.69
C VAL A 29 7.74 -2.89 -6.32
N LYS A 30 8.70 -3.40 -7.11
CA LYS A 30 8.56 -4.72 -7.74
C LYS A 30 8.34 -5.82 -6.70
N LYS A 31 9.07 -5.78 -5.60
CA LYS A 31 8.96 -6.74 -4.51
C LYS A 31 7.55 -6.75 -3.91
N VAL A 32 6.98 -5.57 -3.67
CA VAL A 32 5.62 -5.44 -3.15
C VAL A 32 4.59 -5.97 -4.16
N VAL A 33 4.73 -5.61 -5.42
CA VAL A 33 3.81 -6.06 -6.47
C VAL A 33 3.84 -7.58 -6.60
N ASP A 34 5.03 -8.19 -6.54
CA ASP A 34 5.17 -9.64 -6.59
C ASP A 34 4.44 -10.31 -5.43
N VAL A 35 4.55 -9.75 -4.22
CA VAL A 35 3.85 -10.27 -3.04
C VAL A 35 2.34 -10.10 -3.19
N LEU A 36 1.88 -8.93 -3.67
CA LEU A 36 0.46 -8.68 -3.91
C LEU A 36 -0.13 -9.70 -4.87
N GLU A 37 0.51 -9.91 -6.01
CA GLU A 37 0.03 -10.85 -7.01
C GLU A 37 0.00 -12.28 -6.49
N ASP A 38 1.01 -12.67 -5.72
CA ASP A 38 1.08 -13.99 -5.11
C ASP A 38 -0.04 -14.22 -4.11
N LEU A 39 -0.31 -13.23 -3.24
CA LEU A 39 -1.40 -13.30 -2.27
C LEU A 39 -2.77 -13.30 -2.95
N GLU A 40 -2.94 -12.46 -3.98
CA GLU A 40 -4.19 -12.41 -4.75
C GLU A 40 -4.49 -13.74 -5.43
N ALA A 41 -3.45 -14.46 -5.87
CA ALA A 41 -3.62 -15.77 -6.49
C ALA A 41 -3.93 -16.88 -5.48
N LYS A 42 -3.37 -16.80 -4.27
CA LYS A 42 -3.48 -17.85 -3.27
C LYS A 42 -4.65 -17.73 -2.32
N LEU A 43 -5.04 -16.50 -1.98
CA LEU A 43 -6.11 -16.28 -1.01
C LEU A 43 -7.48 -16.32 -1.68
N GLN A 44 -8.44 -16.89 -0.97
CA GLN A 44 -9.82 -17.05 -1.47
C GLN A 44 -10.65 -15.78 -1.30
N LYS A 45 -10.21 -14.87 -0.41
CA LYS A 45 -10.95 -13.65 -0.09
C LYS A 45 -10.16 -12.42 -0.51
N PRO A 46 -10.84 -11.35 -0.96
CA PRO A 46 -10.16 -10.09 -1.24
C PRO A 46 -9.61 -9.50 0.04
N PHE A 47 -8.54 -8.70 -0.08
CA PHE A 47 -7.94 -8.02 1.07
C PHE A 47 -7.59 -6.59 0.69
N ASP A 48 -7.70 -5.71 1.68
CA ASP A 48 -7.32 -4.29 1.51
C ASP A 48 -5.82 -4.11 1.73
N ARG A 49 -5.30 -2.96 1.35
CA ARG A 49 -3.86 -2.63 1.45
C ARG A 49 -3.69 -1.29 2.16
N PHE A 50 -2.70 -1.24 3.03
CA PHE A 50 -2.27 -0.01 3.68
C PHE A 50 -0.76 0.14 3.51
N SER A 51 -0.34 1.21 2.81
CA SER A 51 1.07 1.52 2.59
C SER A 51 1.45 2.72 3.44
N ASP A 52 2.26 2.50 4.47
CA ASP A 52 2.76 3.55 5.36
C ASP A 52 4.16 3.94 4.91
N THR A 53 4.27 5.05 4.17
CA THR A 53 5.54 5.50 3.62
C THR A 53 6.27 6.49 4.50
N LEU A 54 5.75 6.79 5.70
CA LEU A 54 6.35 7.80 6.59
C LEU A 54 7.75 7.41 7.09
N GLY A 55 8.03 6.10 7.18
CA GLY A 55 9.33 5.60 7.63
C GLY A 55 10.39 5.49 6.55
N ALA A 56 10.06 5.80 5.30
CA ALA A 56 11.01 5.78 4.19
C ALA A 56 11.88 7.04 4.22
N ASP A 57 13.14 6.89 3.83
CA ASP A 57 14.09 8.01 3.83
C ASP A 57 14.03 8.80 2.52
N GLU A 58 13.77 8.11 1.40
CA GLU A 58 13.90 8.70 0.08
C GLU A 58 13.06 7.94 -0.93
N VAL A 59 12.62 8.63 -1.98
CA VAL A 59 11.87 8.03 -3.09
C VAL A 59 12.66 8.22 -4.38
N GLU A 60 13.10 7.11 -4.99
CA GLU A 60 13.85 7.11 -6.24
C GLU A 60 13.06 6.37 -7.32
N LEU A 61 11.97 6.99 -7.74
CA LEU A 61 11.11 6.47 -8.80
C LEU A 61 11.08 7.47 -9.95
N ASN A 62 10.48 7.10 -11.07
CA ASN A 62 10.23 8.00 -12.18
C ASN A 62 8.81 7.78 -12.70
N PHE A 63 8.30 8.74 -13.46
CA PHE A 63 6.93 8.70 -13.97
C PHE A 63 6.69 7.49 -14.86
N LYS A 64 7.64 7.18 -15.75
CA LYS A 64 7.49 6.07 -16.68
C LYS A 64 7.25 4.75 -15.94
N TYR A 65 8.03 4.52 -14.89
CA TYR A 65 7.90 3.30 -14.09
C TYR A 65 6.58 3.24 -13.34
N VAL A 66 6.18 4.36 -12.70
CA VAL A 66 4.92 4.44 -11.97
C VAL A 66 3.73 4.22 -12.89
N ILE A 67 3.76 4.81 -14.08
CA ILE A 67 2.72 4.59 -15.11
C ILE A 67 2.65 3.11 -15.48
N GLN A 68 3.80 2.50 -15.74
CA GLN A 68 3.90 1.11 -16.14
C GLN A 68 3.32 0.17 -15.07
N VAL A 69 3.73 0.36 -13.81
CA VAL A 69 3.24 -0.45 -12.69
C VAL A 69 1.75 -0.25 -12.48
N SER A 70 1.29 1.00 -12.54
CA SER A 70 -0.14 1.33 -12.32
C SER A 70 -1.02 0.65 -13.36
N LEU A 71 -0.62 0.68 -14.64
CA LEU A 71 -1.37 0.04 -15.70
C LEU A 71 -1.32 -1.49 -15.58
N CYS A 72 -0.18 -2.05 -15.19
CA CYS A 72 -0.07 -3.49 -14.95
C CYS A 72 -0.98 -3.93 -13.80
N ARG A 73 -1.02 -3.17 -12.72
CA ARG A 73 -1.90 -3.48 -11.58
C ARG A 73 -3.37 -3.39 -11.99
N ARG A 74 -3.72 -2.37 -12.76
CA ARG A 74 -5.08 -2.22 -13.28
C ARG A 74 -5.50 -3.44 -14.09
N LEU A 75 -4.63 -3.88 -14.99
CA LEU A 75 -4.93 -5.02 -15.88
C LEU A 75 -4.98 -6.34 -15.11
N SER A 76 -4.01 -6.58 -14.22
CA SER A 76 -3.94 -7.84 -13.50
C SER A 76 -5.08 -8.02 -12.50
N TYR A 77 -5.70 -6.92 -12.05
CA TYR A 77 -6.78 -6.98 -11.07
C TYR A 77 -8.18 -6.91 -11.69
N LEU A 78 -8.29 -6.88 -13.00
CA LEU A 78 -9.60 -6.88 -13.67
C LEU A 78 -10.37 -8.17 -13.33
N GLY A 79 -11.66 -8.01 -13.05
CA GLY A 79 -12.53 -9.14 -12.70
C GLY A 79 -12.47 -9.58 -11.24
N HIS A 80 -11.58 -9.01 -10.45
CA HIS A 80 -11.51 -9.30 -9.02
C HIS A 80 -12.48 -8.41 -8.21
N PRO A 81 -12.88 -8.83 -7.01
CA PRO A 81 -13.72 -7.99 -6.15
C PRO A 81 -13.04 -6.69 -5.77
N PRO A 82 -13.81 -5.61 -5.49
CA PRO A 82 -13.21 -4.33 -5.13
C PRO A 82 -12.42 -4.39 -3.83
N VAL A 83 -11.31 -3.67 -3.80
CA VAL A 83 -10.46 -3.54 -2.61
C VAL A 83 -10.06 -2.09 -2.41
N LYS A 84 -9.68 -1.75 -1.19
CA LYS A 84 -9.18 -0.42 -0.84
C LYS A 84 -7.67 -0.47 -0.71
N SER A 85 -6.99 0.53 -1.25
CA SER A 85 -5.55 0.71 -1.12
C SER A 85 -5.28 2.09 -0.55
N ALA A 86 -5.02 2.16 0.76
CA ALA A 86 -4.72 3.41 1.44
C ALA A 86 -3.22 3.65 1.40
N ILE A 87 -2.82 4.84 1.00
CA ILE A 87 -1.40 5.24 0.97
C ILE A 87 -1.23 6.42 1.92
N LEU A 88 -0.45 6.22 2.98
CA LEU A 88 -0.10 7.26 3.93
C LEU A 88 1.23 7.86 3.51
N ALA A 89 1.23 9.16 3.21
CA ALA A 89 2.41 9.84 2.69
C ALA A 89 2.44 11.30 3.15
N ALA A 90 3.63 11.80 3.46
CA ALA A 90 3.87 13.19 3.80
C ALA A 90 4.86 13.86 2.84
N ASP A 91 5.77 13.08 2.24
CA ASP A 91 6.74 13.57 1.28
C ASP A 91 6.05 13.98 -0.02
N ALA A 92 6.38 15.18 -0.52
CA ALA A 92 5.75 15.73 -1.73
C ALA A 92 5.94 14.83 -2.96
N THR A 93 7.12 14.24 -3.11
CA THR A 93 7.42 13.34 -4.23
C THR A 93 6.58 12.07 -4.14
N MET A 94 6.48 11.49 -2.95
CA MET A 94 5.67 10.29 -2.74
C MET A 94 4.20 10.58 -3.00
N ILE A 95 3.68 11.70 -2.50
CA ILE A 95 2.29 12.11 -2.72
C ILE A 95 2.02 12.24 -4.22
N HIS A 96 2.96 12.82 -4.95
CA HIS A 96 2.83 13.02 -6.39
C HIS A 96 2.70 11.69 -7.15
N TYR A 97 3.58 10.73 -6.85
CA TYR A 97 3.50 9.40 -7.47
C TYR A 97 2.25 8.62 -7.03
N ALA A 98 1.85 8.77 -5.77
CA ALA A 98 0.65 8.12 -5.27
C ALA A 98 -0.60 8.66 -5.97
N ARG A 99 -0.66 9.97 -6.23
CA ARG A 99 -1.76 10.58 -6.98
C ARG A 99 -1.81 10.08 -8.41
N LEU A 100 -0.65 9.95 -9.04
CA LEU A 100 -0.57 9.39 -10.40
C LEU A 100 -1.10 7.96 -10.43
N HIS A 101 -0.69 7.14 -9.47
CA HIS A 101 -1.16 5.78 -9.34
C HIS A 101 -2.69 5.72 -9.12
N ALA A 102 -3.22 6.58 -8.24
CA ALA A 102 -4.65 6.67 -8.00
C ALA A 102 -5.42 7.05 -9.27
N LEU A 103 -4.90 8.00 -10.02
CA LEU A 103 -5.52 8.43 -11.28
C LEU A 103 -5.55 7.30 -12.31
N LEU A 104 -4.45 6.59 -12.46
CA LEU A 104 -4.31 5.54 -13.48
C LEU A 104 -5.09 4.27 -13.13
N THR A 105 -5.44 4.07 -11.87
CA THR A 105 -6.25 2.94 -11.43
C THR A 105 -7.72 3.30 -11.25
N GLN A 106 -8.08 4.56 -11.47
CA GLN A 106 -9.46 5.03 -11.33
C GLN A 106 -10.39 4.25 -12.28
N GLY A 107 -11.54 3.82 -11.75
CA GLY A 107 -12.49 3.01 -12.51
C GLY A 107 -12.18 1.51 -12.48
N SER A 108 -11.05 1.09 -11.91
CA SER A 108 -10.74 -0.31 -11.69
C SER A 108 -11.26 -0.75 -10.31
N PRO A 109 -11.25 -2.07 -10.01
CA PRO A 109 -11.64 -2.52 -8.66
C PRO A 109 -10.68 -2.12 -7.55
N ILE A 110 -9.49 -1.60 -7.88
CA ILE A 110 -8.55 -1.11 -6.87
C ILE A 110 -8.87 0.36 -6.58
N HIS A 111 -9.44 0.64 -5.41
CA HIS A 111 -9.78 1.99 -4.98
C HIS A 111 -8.62 2.56 -4.16
N VAL A 112 -7.86 3.48 -4.76
CA VAL A 112 -6.68 4.08 -4.14
C VAL A 112 -7.04 5.43 -3.53
N ARG A 113 -6.61 5.66 -2.29
CA ARG A 113 -6.81 6.93 -1.61
C ARG A 113 -5.57 7.29 -0.81
N ILE A 114 -5.22 8.58 -0.80
CA ILE A 114 -4.01 9.10 -0.16
C ILE A 114 -4.38 9.82 1.12
N PHE A 115 -3.64 9.54 2.19
CA PHE A 115 -3.87 10.11 3.51
C PHE A 115 -2.58 10.72 4.06
N LYS A 116 -2.73 11.74 4.89
CA LYS A 116 -1.63 12.31 5.66
C LYS A 116 -1.70 11.92 7.14
N ASP A 117 -2.82 11.32 7.54
CA ASP A 117 -3.15 10.97 8.92
C ASP A 117 -3.57 9.50 8.98
N ARG A 118 -2.96 8.73 9.90
CA ARG A 118 -3.27 7.31 10.09
C ARG A 118 -4.71 7.10 10.54
N LYS A 119 -5.25 7.98 11.35
CA LYS A 119 -6.62 7.84 11.83
C LYS A 119 -7.61 7.90 10.67
N GLU A 120 -7.42 8.83 9.76
CA GLU A 120 -8.27 8.94 8.57
C GLU A 120 -8.18 7.68 7.70
N ALA A 121 -6.97 7.14 7.55
CA ALA A 121 -6.77 5.90 6.80
C ALA A 121 -7.46 4.72 7.50
N ALA A 122 -7.34 4.63 8.83
CA ALA A 122 -7.98 3.58 9.61
C ALA A 122 -9.50 3.66 9.49
N ASP A 123 -10.06 4.86 9.57
CA ASP A 123 -11.50 5.08 9.43
C ASP A 123 -11.98 4.63 8.05
N TRP A 124 -11.26 4.99 7.00
CA TRP A 124 -11.63 4.60 5.64
C TRP A 124 -11.53 3.09 5.42
N LEU A 125 -10.50 2.46 5.98
CA LEU A 125 -10.32 1.00 5.89
C LEU A 125 -11.23 0.24 6.84
N ALA A 126 -11.88 0.92 7.78
CA ALA A 126 -12.74 0.35 8.81
C ALA A 126 -11.97 -0.63 9.72
N VAL A 127 -10.77 -0.22 10.14
CA VAL A 127 -9.93 -1.01 11.06
C VAL A 127 -9.54 -0.16 12.27
N PRO A 128 -9.21 -0.80 13.41
CA PRO A 128 -8.75 -0.06 14.58
C PRO A 128 -7.44 0.66 14.29
N LEU A 129 -7.31 1.90 14.78
CA LEU A 129 -6.11 2.70 14.57
C LEU A 129 -4.84 2.01 15.08
N GLU A 130 -4.91 1.33 16.22
CA GLU A 130 -3.76 0.65 16.81
C GLU A 130 -3.20 -0.46 15.91
N ARG A 131 -3.99 -0.97 14.98
CA ARG A 131 -3.53 -1.99 14.04
C ARG A 131 -2.67 -1.39 12.92
N LEU A 132 -2.75 -0.08 12.71
CA LEU A 132 -1.94 0.63 11.71
C LEU A 132 -0.70 1.29 12.33
N THR A 133 -0.62 1.41 13.65
CA THR A 133 0.54 2.01 14.30
C THR A 133 1.66 0.99 14.45
N THR A 134 2.91 1.47 14.52
CA THR A 134 4.06 0.61 14.75
C THR A 134 4.32 0.47 16.25
N ASP A 135 5.02 -0.57 16.66
CA ASP A 135 5.42 -0.75 18.06
C ASP A 135 6.21 0.46 18.58
N ARG A 136 7.07 1.01 17.73
CA ARG A 136 7.86 2.19 18.05
C ARG A 136 6.98 3.39 18.38
N GLU A 137 5.94 3.62 17.57
CA GLU A 137 5.00 4.73 17.79
C GLU A 137 4.17 4.53 19.04
N GLN A 138 3.74 3.31 19.32
CA GLN A 138 3.02 2.98 20.53
C GLN A 138 3.88 3.26 21.77
N THR A 139 5.16 2.92 21.71
CA THR A 139 6.10 3.18 22.78
C THR A 139 6.31 4.69 23.00
N GLU A 140 6.43 5.46 21.92
CA GLU A 140 6.60 6.90 21.98
C GLU A 140 5.34 7.62 22.50
N ALA A 141 4.17 7.08 22.16
CA ALA A 141 2.89 7.63 22.61
C ALA A 141 2.56 7.27 24.05
N GLY A 142 3.16 6.20 24.54
CA GLY A 142 2.98 5.74 25.92
C GLY A 142 3.94 6.38 26.85
#